data_14dd46778804e11e67fe60451d43e5cb
#
_entry.id   14dd46778804e11e67fe60451d43e5cb
#
_cell.length_a   1.000
_cell.length_b   1.000
_cell.length_c   1.000
_cell.angle_alpha   90.00
_cell.angle_beta   90.00
_cell.angle_gamma   90.00
#
_symmetry.space_group_name_H-M   'P 1'
#
loop_
_entity.id
_entity.type
_entity.pdbx_description
1 polymer ?
#
loop_
_entity_poly.entity_id
_entity_poly.type
_entity_poly.pdbx_seq_one_letter_code
_entity_poly.pdbx_strand_id
1 'polypeptide(L)'
;MPIRIPNDLPAASALRSENIFVMTDTRAKTQDIRPLKILLLNLMPTKIATETQLARLLGNTPIQVELELLMVKSHVAKNTSEEHMLAFYKTFDQVCDKTYDGMVITGAPVERMAFEDVEYWDELCAIFEWTKTHVTSTFHICWGAQAGLYYHWGVPKYMMEKKLSGVYRHRIVHKNSILFRGFDDTFMVPHSRYTTVRREDILAHPEMKILAESDEAGVYAISTHGGRQIFITGHSEYDADTLEKEYLRDKATGLHPDVPCNYYPDDDDTRAPICSWRSSANLLYCNWLNYFVYQATPYDLNSVGIVVMDDFKEQHDNTL
;
A
#
# COMPACT_ATOMS: atom_id res chain seq x y z
N MET A 1 3.73 4.42 19.67
CA MET A 1 4.56 3.26 20.06
C MET A 1 5.24 2.73 18.80
N PRO A 2 6.37 2.03 18.88
CA PRO A 2 7.21 1.78 17.72
C PRO A 2 6.76 0.55 16.92
N ILE A 3 7.18 0.52 15.65
CA ILE A 3 7.07 -0.69 14.83
C ILE A 3 8.00 -1.78 15.37
N ARG A 4 7.49 -3.01 15.49
CA ARG A 4 8.28 -4.21 15.76
C ARG A 4 8.61 -4.89 14.44
N ILE A 5 9.88 -5.00 14.15
CA ILE A 5 10.43 -5.68 12.98
C ILE A 5 11.60 -6.56 13.41
N PRO A 6 12.00 -7.58 12.61
CA PRO A 6 13.17 -8.39 12.90
C PRO A 6 14.41 -7.51 13.15
N ASN A 7 15.24 -7.91 14.15
CA ASN A 7 16.37 -7.10 14.60
C ASN A 7 17.35 -6.75 13.47
N ASP A 8 17.57 -7.67 12.54
CA ASP A 8 18.57 -7.58 11.48
C ASP A 8 17.96 -7.13 10.13
N LEU A 9 16.70 -6.76 10.11
CA LEU A 9 16.10 -6.21 8.90
C LEU A 9 16.77 -4.89 8.52
N PRO A 10 17.26 -4.69 7.27
CA PRO A 10 17.94 -3.46 6.85
C PRO A 10 17.13 -2.19 7.14
N ALA A 11 15.81 -2.26 7.05
CA ALA A 11 14.92 -1.17 7.41
C ALA A 11 15.14 -0.65 8.85
N ALA A 12 15.53 -1.51 9.80
CA ALA A 12 15.76 -1.11 11.18
C ALA A 12 16.85 -0.04 11.33
N SER A 13 17.95 -0.15 10.57
CA SER A 13 19.03 0.84 10.60
C SER A 13 18.62 2.16 9.92
N ALA A 14 17.91 2.10 8.80
CA ALA A 14 17.40 3.27 8.10
C ALA A 14 16.42 4.06 8.98
N LEU A 15 15.45 3.39 9.59
CA LEU A 15 14.47 4.02 10.47
C LEU A 15 15.11 4.69 11.69
N ARG A 16 16.13 4.04 12.31
CA ARG A 16 16.88 4.64 13.43
C ARG A 16 17.64 5.90 13.01
N SER A 17 18.24 5.91 11.81
CA SER A 17 18.94 7.11 11.30
C SER A 17 17.97 8.28 11.02
N GLU A 18 16.70 7.99 10.80
CA GLU A 18 15.63 8.97 10.63
C GLU A 18 14.92 9.36 11.95
N ASN A 19 15.47 8.96 13.11
CA ASN A 19 14.87 9.15 14.44
C ASN A 19 13.48 8.52 14.63
N ILE A 20 13.15 7.50 13.82
CA ILE A 20 11.95 6.70 13.99
C ILE A 20 12.28 5.57 14.98
N PHE A 21 11.49 5.49 16.05
CA PHE A 21 11.74 4.49 17.09
C PHE A 21 11.33 3.09 16.62
N VAL A 22 12.30 2.18 16.57
CA VAL A 22 12.11 0.78 16.21
C VAL A 22 12.18 -0.08 17.46
N MET A 23 11.18 -0.90 17.72
CA MET A 23 11.19 -1.87 18.80
C MET A 23 11.86 -3.17 18.34
N THR A 24 12.88 -3.59 19.08
CA THR A 24 13.49 -4.90 18.86
C THR A 24 12.60 -6.00 19.45
N ASP A 25 12.73 -7.23 18.91
CA ASP A 25 12.02 -8.40 19.43
C ASP A 25 12.21 -8.61 20.93
N THR A 26 13.43 -8.35 21.43
CA THR A 26 13.76 -8.49 22.83
C THR A 26 12.97 -7.53 23.70
N ARG A 27 12.85 -6.26 23.30
CA ARG A 27 12.11 -5.24 24.03
C ARG A 27 10.59 -5.45 23.94
N ALA A 28 10.10 -5.90 22.79
CA ALA A 28 8.67 -6.17 22.59
C ALA A 28 8.12 -7.25 23.53
N LYS A 29 8.94 -8.28 23.82
CA LYS A 29 8.58 -9.38 24.73
C LYS A 29 8.41 -8.96 26.20
N THR A 30 8.85 -7.77 26.57
CA THR A 30 8.74 -7.25 27.95
C THR A 30 7.58 -6.31 28.17
N GLN A 31 6.75 -6.07 27.14
CA GLN A 31 5.57 -5.20 27.21
C GLN A 31 4.29 -6.01 27.09
N ASP A 32 3.37 -5.79 28.01
CA ASP A 32 2.04 -6.45 28.06
C ASP A 32 1.02 -5.68 27.19
N ILE A 33 1.34 -5.55 25.89
CA ILE A 33 0.49 -4.85 24.91
C ILE A 33 0.37 -5.73 23.66
N ARG A 34 -0.87 -5.99 23.24
CA ARG A 34 -1.12 -6.68 21.98
C ARG A 34 -0.77 -5.76 20.79
N PRO A 35 0.28 -6.04 20.01
CA PRO A 35 0.57 -5.28 18.81
C PRO A 35 -0.43 -5.61 17.71
N LEU A 36 -0.67 -4.66 16.79
CA LEU A 36 -1.34 -4.95 15.53
C LEU A 36 -0.44 -5.81 14.64
N LYS A 37 -0.97 -6.93 14.17
CA LYS A 37 -0.26 -7.81 13.23
C LYS A 37 -0.56 -7.36 11.81
N ILE A 38 0.44 -6.82 11.14
CA ILE A 38 0.36 -6.37 9.75
C ILE A 38 1.18 -7.28 8.86
N LEU A 39 0.55 -7.84 7.83
CA LEU A 39 1.21 -8.62 6.79
C LEU A 39 1.52 -7.70 5.60
N LEU A 40 2.74 -7.75 5.08
CA LEU A 40 3.16 -7.02 3.89
C LEU A 40 3.49 -7.98 2.76
N LEU A 41 2.58 -8.12 1.79
CA LEU A 41 2.88 -8.78 0.52
C LEU A 41 3.65 -7.80 -0.38
N ASN A 42 4.94 -8.03 -0.45
CA ASN A 42 5.84 -7.18 -1.23
C ASN A 42 6.11 -7.78 -2.61
N LEU A 43 5.45 -7.24 -3.64
CA LEU A 43 5.59 -7.67 -5.04
C LEU A 43 6.62 -6.82 -5.80
N MET A 44 7.17 -5.76 -5.17
CA MET A 44 8.15 -4.89 -5.78
C MET A 44 9.50 -5.60 -6.00
N PRO A 45 10.23 -5.29 -7.07
CA PRO A 45 11.55 -5.88 -7.34
C PRO A 45 12.63 -5.37 -6.37
N THR A 46 12.49 -4.14 -5.86
CA THR A 46 13.41 -3.50 -4.90
C THR A 46 12.90 -3.72 -3.47
N LYS A 47 12.94 -4.98 -2.99
CA LYS A 47 12.35 -5.39 -1.70
C LYS A 47 12.76 -4.48 -0.53
N ILE A 48 14.05 -4.31 -0.32
CA ILE A 48 14.62 -3.57 0.84
C ILE A 48 14.17 -2.10 0.86
N ALA A 49 14.12 -1.45 -0.31
CA ALA A 49 13.65 -0.07 -0.39
C ALA A 49 12.15 0.02 -0.02
N THR A 50 11.33 -0.87 -0.57
CA THR A 50 9.88 -0.91 -0.31
C THR A 50 9.59 -1.25 1.17
N GLU A 51 10.34 -2.18 1.75
CA GLU A 51 10.26 -2.50 3.18
C GLU A 51 10.50 -1.26 4.05
N THR A 52 11.55 -0.50 3.73
CA THR A 52 11.92 0.71 4.48
C THR A 52 10.85 1.79 4.33
N GLN A 53 10.35 2.02 3.12
CA GLN A 53 9.30 2.99 2.83
C GLN A 53 8.03 2.70 3.61
N LEU A 54 7.55 1.45 3.56
CA LEU A 54 6.32 1.06 4.25
C LEU A 54 6.51 0.95 5.75
N ALA A 55 7.64 0.44 6.23
CA ALA A 55 7.93 0.39 7.65
C ALA A 55 7.99 1.79 8.29
N ARG A 56 8.48 2.80 7.56
CA ARG A 56 8.47 4.21 8.00
C ARG A 56 7.06 4.73 8.21
N LEU A 57 6.15 4.47 7.29
CA LEU A 57 4.75 4.93 7.36
C LEU A 57 3.95 4.16 8.41
N LEU A 58 4.10 2.84 8.46
CA LEU A 58 3.44 1.98 9.45
C LEU A 58 3.99 2.19 10.87
N GLY A 59 5.24 2.66 11.00
CA GLY A 59 5.89 2.94 12.28
C GLY A 59 5.59 4.33 12.85
N ASN A 60 5.06 5.24 12.06
CA ASN A 60 4.75 6.62 12.48
C ASN A 60 3.36 6.73 13.11
N THR A 61 3.09 5.91 14.12
CA THR A 61 1.83 5.84 14.86
C THR A 61 2.08 5.56 16.33
N PRO A 62 1.23 6.01 17.26
CA PRO A 62 1.30 5.61 18.66
C PRO A 62 0.92 4.13 18.90
N ILE A 63 0.34 3.45 17.91
CA ILE A 63 -0.08 2.05 18.01
C ILE A 63 1.12 1.15 17.74
N GLN A 64 1.28 0.08 18.52
CA GLN A 64 2.34 -0.90 18.29
C GLN A 64 1.98 -1.78 17.09
N VAL A 65 2.87 -1.86 16.11
CA VAL A 65 2.73 -2.67 14.90
C VAL A 65 3.81 -3.75 14.88
N GLU A 66 3.40 -4.99 14.62
CA GLU A 66 4.25 -6.13 14.30
C GLU A 66 4.13 -6.39 12.80
N LEU A 67 5.23 -6.18 12.06
CA LEU A 67 5.28 -6.34 10.61
C LEU A 67 5.86 -7.69 10.23
N GLU A 68 5.09 -8.48 9.49
CA GLU A 68 5.52 -9.75 8.89
C GLU A 68 5.57 -9.59 7.37
N LEU A 69 6.63 -10.10 6.73
CA LEU A 69 6.85 -9.95 5.29
C LEU A 69 6.44 -11.22 4.55
N LEU A 70 5.66 -11.06 3.48
CA LEU A 70 5.17 -12.14 2.61
C LEU A 70 5.71 -11.97 1.19
N MET A 71 6.16 -13.06 0.60
CA MET A 71 6.52 -13.15 -0.81
C MET A 71 5.65 -14.18 -1.53
N VAL A 72 5.51 -14.02 -2.84
CA VAL A 72 4.99 -15.07 -3.71
C VAL A 72 6.09 -16.12 -3.94
N LYS A 73 5.74 -17.39 -3.81
CA LYS A 73 6.67 -18.52 -3.94
C LYS A 73 6.99 -18.85 -5.41
N SER A 74 6.01 -18.60 -6.28
CA SER A 74 6.09 -18.86 -7.71
C SER A 74 7.02 -17.90 -8.48
N HIS A 75 7.56 -16.85 -7.83
CA HIS A 75 8.45 -15.88 -8.46
C HIS A 75 9.74 -15.67 -7.65
N VAL A 76 10.89 -15.79 -8.34
CA VAL A 76 12.21 -15.55 -7.73
C VAL A 76 12.58 -14.08 -7.81
N ALA A 77 12.87 -13.45 -6.67
CA ALA A 77 13.32 -12.07 -6.61
C ALA A 77 14.72 -11.92 -7.26
N LYS A 78 14.80 -11.11 -8.32
CA LYS A 78 16.06 -10.93 -9.07
C LYS A 78 17.00 -9.87 -8.48
N ASN A 79 16.45 -8.91 -7.74
CA ASN A 79 17.18 -7.73 -7.24
C ASN A 79 17.39 -7.74 -5.72
N THR A 80 17.15 -8.88 -5.08
CA THR A 80 17.32 -9.06 -3.62
C THR A 80 18.02 -10.40 -3.40
N SER A 81 18.97 -10.45 -2.47
CA SER A 81 19.71 -11.69 -2.21
C SER A 81 18.78 -12.76 -1.66
N GLU A 82 19.07 -14.02 -2.00
CA GLU A 82 18.34 -15.18 -1.48
C GLU A 82 18.43 -15.25 0.04
N GLU A 83 19.59 -14.91 0.61
CA GLU A 83 19.81 -14.84 2.05
C GLU A 83 18.82 -13.89 2.74
N HIS A 84 18.60 -12.68 2.20
CA HIS A 84 17.63 -11.73 2.71
C HIS A 84 16.20 -12.30 2.63
N MET A 85 15.85 -12.91 1.49
CA MET A 85 14.52 -13.49 1.31
C MET A 85 14.26 -14.63 2.32
N LEU A 86 15.21 -15.53 2.51
CA LEU A 86 15.09 -16.64 3.46
C LEU A 86 15.06 -16.16 4.93
N ALA A 87 15.79 -15.10 5.25
CA ALA A 87 15.88 -14.60 6.62
C ALA A 87 14.59 -13.84 7.06
N PHE A 88 13.92 -13.10 6.16
CA PHE A 88 12.88 -12.14 6.54
C PHE A 88 11.51 -12.41 5.93
N TYR A 89 11.43 -13.12 4.80
CA TYR A 89 10.17 -13.36 4.11
C TYR A 89 9.58 -14.72 4.43
N LYS A 90 8.26 -14.75 4.48
CA LYS A 90 7.47 -16.00 4.53
C LYS A 90 6.78 -16.24 3.20
N THR A 91 6.48 -17.50 2.93
CA THR A 91 5.62 -17.92 1.83
C THR A 91 4.18 -18.07 2.31
N PHE A 92 3.22 -18.11 1.38
CA PHE A 92 1.80 -18.19 1.74
C PHE A 92 1.46 -19.41 2.60
N ASP A 93 2.05 -20.58 2.30
CA ASP A 93 1.90 -21.80 3.09
C ASP A 93 2.37 -21.70 4.56
N GLN A 94 3.22 -20.71 4.88
CA GLN A 94 3.69 -20.46 6.25
C GLN A 94 2.79 -19.48 7.05
N VAL A 95 1.84 -18.85 6.38
CA VAL A 95 0.97 -17.85 6.99
C VAL A 95 -0.54 -18.12 6.84
N CYS A 96 -0.93 -19.06 5.98
CA CYS A 96 -2.32 -19.32 5.61
C CYS A 96 -3.24 -19.71 6.80
N ASP A 97 -2.69 -20.29 7.86
CA ASP A 97 -3.43 -20.64 9.08
C ASP A 97 -3.49 -19.51 10.11
N LYS A 98 -2.91 -18.33 9.80
CA LYS A 98 -2.88 -17.19 10.71
C LYS A 98 -3.91 -16.15 10.34
N THR A 99 -4.24 -15.29 11.31
CA THR A 99 -5.07 -14.11 11.11
C THR A 99 -4.28 -12.84 11.38
N TYR A 100 -4.62 -11.76 10.67
CA TYR A 100 -3.95 -10.47 10.73
C TYR A 100 -4.95 -9.33 10.90
N ASP A 101 -4.52 -8.30 11.62
CA ASP A 101 -5.29 -7.08 11.79
C ASP A 101 -5.36 -6.28 10.47
N GLY A 102 -4.28 -6.26 9.72
CA GLY A 102 -4.23 -5.60 8.42
C GLY A 102 -3.23 -6.25 7.47
N MET A 103 -3.41 -5.98 6.18
CA MET A 103 -2.47 -6.41 5.15
C MET A 103 -2.24 -5.31 4.13
N VAL A 104 -0.97 -5.07 3.78
CA VAL A 104 -0.58 -4.21 2.66
C VAL A 104 -0.14 -5.07 1.49
N ILE A 105 -0.64 -4.77 0.30
CA ILE A 105 -0.29 -5.45 -0.96
C ILE A 105 0.30 -4.41 -1.89
N THR A 106 1.58 -4.54 -2.22
CA THR A 106 2.29 -3.53 -3.02
C THR A 106 1.99 -3.61 -4.51
N GLY A 107 2.44 -2.60 -5.25
CA GLY A 107 2.54 -2.65 -6.70
C GLY A 107 3.55 -3.69 -7.19
N ALA A 108 3.55 -3.91 -8.51
CA ALA A 108 4.51 -4.72 -9.22
C ALA A 108 4.74 -4.17 -10.64
N PRO A 109 5.95 -4.28 -11.22
CA PRO A 109 6.26 -3.75 -12.55
C PRO A 109 5.79 -4.67 -13.69
N VAL A 110 4.60 -5.24 -13.58
CA VAL A 110 3.99 -6.18 -14.54
C VAL A 110 2.70 -5.63 -15.17
N GLU A 111 2.47 -4.35 -15.05
CA GLU A 111 1.23 -3.68 -15.43
C GLU A 111 0.87 -3.76 -16.93
N ARG A 112 1.87 -4.01 -17.81
CA ARG A 112 1.66 -4.17 -19.25
C ARG A 112 1.19 -5.57 -19.64
N MET A 113 1.29 -6.55 -18.74
CA MET A 113 0.82 -7.92 -18.95
C MET A 113 -0.68 -8.01 -18.61
N ALA A 114 -1.43 -8.92 -19.25
CA ALA A 114 -2.73 -9.30 -18.70
C ALA A 114 -2.55 -9.87 -17.29
N PHE A 115 -3.57 -9.82 -16.45
CA PHE A 115 -3.42 -10.32 -15.08
C PHE A 115 -3.14 -11.83 -15.07
N GLU A 116 -3.81 -12.56 -15.93
CA GLU A 116 -3.70 -14.02 -16.07
C GLU A 116 -2.33 -14.46 -16.63
N ASP A 117 -1.62 -13.59 -17.33
CA ASP A 117 -0.27 -13.86 -17.86
C ASP A 117 0.84 -13.63 -16.82
N VAL A 118 0.51 -13.12 -15.64
CA VAL A 118 1.47 -12.90 -14.56
C VAL A 118 1.80 -14.23 -13.88
N GLU A 119 3.10 -14.60 -13.84
CA GLU A 119 3.60 -15.88 -13.35
C GLU A 119 3.00 -16.32 -12.00
N TYR A 120 2.75 -15.38 -11.10
CA TYR A 120 2.22 -15.62 -9.76
C TYR A 120 0.74 -15.29 -9.61
N TRP A 121 -0.01 -15.18 -10.70
CA TRP A 121 -1.43 -14.76 -10.66
C TRP A 121 -2.30 -15.70 -9.85
N ASP A 122 -2.16 -17.01 -10.06
CA ASP A 122 -2.96 -18.02 -9.34
C ASP A 122 -2.69 -17.99 -7.82
N GLU A 123 -1.41 -17.84 -7.43
CA GLU A 123 -1.03 -17.69 -6.02
C GLU A 123 -1.60 -16.39 -5.44
N LEU A 124 -1.55 -15.29 -6.19
CA LEU A 124 -2.13 -14.00 -5.77
C LEU A 124 -3.65 -14.10 -5.61
N CYS A 125 -4.35 -14.77 -6.50
CA CYS A 125 -5.78 -15.05 -6.39
C CYS A 125 -6.12 -15.82 -5.11
N ALA A 126 -5.33 -16.86 -4.79
CA ALA A 126 -5.49 -17.61 -3.56
C ALA A 126 -5.28 -16.74 -2.31
N ILE A 127 -4.28 -15.85 -2.34
CA ILE A 127 -4.05 -14.87 -1.27
C ILE A 127 -5.23 -13.89 -1.16
N PHE A 128 -5.72 -13.35 -2.27
CA PHE A 128 -6.88 -12.45 -2.26
C PHE A 128 -8.13 -13.12 -1.67
N GLU A 129 -8.40 -14.37 -2.02
CA GLU A 129 -9.53 -15.11 -1.44
C GLU A 129 -9.36 -15.31 0.06
N TRP A 130 -8.15 -15.71 0.49
CA TRP A 130 -7.80 -15.89 1.89
C TRP A 130 -7.97 -14.60 2.71
N THR A 131 -7.65 -13.43 2.16
CA THR A 131 -7.81 -12.15 2.88
C THR A 131 -9.24 -11.90 3.33
N LYS A 132 -10.23 -12.41 2.62
CA LYS A 132 -11.66 -12.23 2.96
C LYS A 132 -12.05 -12.78 4.32
N THR A 133 -11.31 -13.76 4.83
CA THR A 133 -11.61 -14.45 6.09
C THR A 133 -10.52 -14.30 7.16
N HIS A 134 -9.30 -13.93 6.76
CA HIS A 134 -8.13 -13.93 7.66
C HIS A 134 -7.54 -12.55 7.93
N VAL A 135 -8.04 -11.51 7.24
CA VAL A 135 -7.53 -10.14 7.39
C VAL A 135 -8.69 -9.17 7.64
N THR A 136 -8.56 -8.31 8.64
CA THR A 136 -9.61 -7.33 8.96
C THR A 136 -9.70 -6.25 7.89
N SER A 137 -8.57 -5.63 7.50
CA SER A 137 -8.54 -4.62 6.45
C SER A 137 -7.32 -4.80 5.54
N THR A 138 -7.55 -4.73 4.21
CA THR A 138 -6.49 -4.80 3.19
C THR A 138 -6.26 -3.45 2.53
N PHE A 139 -4.99 -3.10 2.33
CA PHE A 139 -4.56 -1.86 1.69
C PHE A 139 -3.73 -2.18 0.45
N HIS A 140 -4.30 -1.98 -0.71
CA HIS A 140 -3.72 -2.33 -1.99
C HIS A 140 -3.10 -1.09 -2.65
N ILE A 141 -1.89 -1.21 -3.23
CA ILE A 141 -1.13 -0.09 -3.79
C ILE A 141 -0.88 -0.32 -5.29
N CYS A 142 -1.12 0.70 -6.12
CA CYS A 142 -0.80 0.79 -7.54
C CYS A 142 -1.30 -0.44 -8.33
N TRP A 143 -0.39 -1.24 -8.90
CA TRP A 143 -0.77 -2.47 -9.62
C TRP A 143 -1.48 -3.47 -8.69
N GLY A 144 -1.07 -3.58 -7.42
CA GLY A 144 -1.78 -4.41 -6.44
C GLY A 144 -3.23 -3.94 -6.21
N ALA A 145 -3.48 -2.63 -6.30
CA ALA A 145 -4.85 -2.10 -6.27
C ALA A 145 -5.64 -2.50 -7.52
N GLN A 146 -5.03 -2.40 -8.70
CA GLN A 146 -5.69 -2.83 -9.95
C GLN A 146 -5.95 -4.33 -9.97
N ALA A 147 -5.00 -5.15 -9.49
CA ALA A 147 -5.14 -6.60 -9.39
C ALA A 147 -6.28 -7.00 -8.42
N GLY A 148 -6.33 -6.35 -7.25
CA GLY A 148 -7.41 -6.57 -6.28
C GLY A 148 -8.78 -6.12 -6.80
N LEU A 149 -8.87 -4.97 -7.47
CA LEU A 149 -10.08 -4.50 -8.12
C LEU A 149 -10.57 -5.47 -9.21
N TYR A 150 -9.65 -5.99 -10.00
CA TYR A 150 -9.97 -6.98 -11.04
C TYR A 150 -10.45 -8.30 -10.43
N TYR A 151 -9.70 -8.86 -9.48
CA TYR A 151 -10.03 -10.15 -8.86
C TYR A 151 -11.37 -10.12 -8.11
N HIS A 152 -11.57 -9.12 -7.26
CA HIS A 152 -12.75 -9.08 -6.38
C HIS A 152 -14.01 -8.55 -7.07
N TRP A 153 -13.85 -7.69 -8.10
CA TRP A 153 -14.92 -6.88 -8.65
C TRP A 153 -15.00 -6.91 -10.18
N GLY A 154 -14.06 -7.54 -10.87
CA GLY A 154 -14.03 -7.58 -12.32
C GLY A 154 -13.71 -6.23 -12.98
N VAL A 155 -13.21 -5.24 -12.22
CA VAL A 155 -12.84 -3.92 -12.76
C VAL A 155 -11.57 -4.04 -13.60
N PRO A 156 -11.62 -3.74 -14.92
CA PRO A 156 -10.46 -3.89 -15.78
C PRO A 156 -9.45 -2.76 -15.60
N LYS A 157 -8.20 -3.00 -16.00
CA LYS A 157 -7.20 -1.95 -16.20
C LYS A 157 -7.12 -1.57 -17.67
N TYR A 158 -6.75 -0.32 -17.93
CA TYR A 158 -6.61 0.24 -19.27
C TYR A 158 -5.19 0.76 -19.47
N MET A 159 -4.58 0.43 -20.62
CA MET A 159 -3.30 0.99 -21.03
C MET A 159 -3.44 2.48 -21.30
N MET A 160 -2.48 3.26 -20.85
CA MET A 160 -2.35 4.69 -21.14
C MET A 160 -1.42 4.87 -22.34
N GLU A 161 -1.60 5.96 -23.08
CA GLU A 161 -0.73 6.30 -24.22
C GLU A 161 0.72 6.56 -23.79
N LYS A 162 0.89 7.18 -22.63
CA LYS A 162 2.19 7.49 -22.02
C LYS A 162 2.22 7.05 -20.55
N LYS A 163 3.43 6.86 -20.03
CA LYS A 163 3.66 6.66 -18.60
C LYS A 163 3.18 7.88 -17.83
N LEU A 164 2.29 7.68 -16.88
CA LEU A 164 1.97 8.69 -15.88
C LEU A 164 3.09 8.70 -14.83
N SER A 165 3.98 9.67 -14.88
CA SER A 165 5.10 9.82 -13.97
C SER A 165 5.15 11.24 -13.43
N GLY A 166 5.12 11.40 -12.12
CA GLY A 166 5.14 12.72 -11.50
C GLY A 166 4.36 12.79 -10.20
N VAL A 167 4.13 14.01 -9.72
CA VAL A 167 3.40 14.32 -8.49
C VAL A 167 2.16 15.13 -8.84
N TYR A 168 0.99 14.54 -8.63
CA TYR A 168 -0.26 15.10 -9.09
C TYR A 168 -1.12 15.57 -7.91
N ARG A 169 -1.89 16.64 -8.14
CA ARG A 169 -2.86 17.15 -7.19
C ARG A 169 -4.11 16.30 -7.20
N HIS A 170 -4.54 15.90 -6.02
CA HIS A 170 -5.76 15.14 -5.78
C HIS A 170 -6.72 15.96 -4.95
N ARG A 171 -8.02 15.69 -5.09
CA ARG A 171 -9.09 16.25 -4.25
C ARG A 171 -9.87 15.13 -3.56
N ILE A 172 -10.38 15.42 -2.38
CA ILE A 172 -11.28 14.51 -1.67
C ILE A 172 -12.66 14.64 -2.30
N VAL A 173 -13.18 13.51 -2.80
CA VAL A 173 -14.55 13.41 -3.38
C VAL A 173 -15.57 13.16 -2.29
N HIS A 174 -15.24 12.26 -1.37
CA HIS A 174 -16.08 11.88 -0.25
C HIS A 174 -15.60 12.57 1.03
N LYS A 175 -16.15 13.78 1.29
CA LYS A 175 -15.65 14.69 2.35
C LYS A 175 -15.70 14.12 3.76
N ASN A 176 -16.60 13.18 4.02
CA ASN A 176 -16.76 12.56 5.33
C ASN A 176 -15.95 11.27 5.51
N SER A 177 -15.11 10.91 4.53
CA SER A 177 -14.28 9.72 4.63
C SER A 177 -13.28 9.84 5.78
N ILE A 178 -13.37 8.94 6.75
CA ILE A 178 -12.43 8.88 7.88
C ILE A 178 -11.01 8.52 7.44
N LEU A 179 -10.82 7.91 6.26
CA LEU A 179 -9.50 7.67 5.69
C LEU A 179 -8.75 8.98 5.41
N PHE A 180 -9.49 10.02 5.03
CA PHE A 180 -8.95 11.36 4.74
C PHE A 180 -9.18 12.37 5.86
N ARG A 181 -9.46 11.88 7.08
CA ARG A 181 -9.62 12.75 8.24
C ARG A 181 -8.36 13.54 8.52
N GLY A 182 -8.49 14.86 8.60
CA GLY A 182 -7.39 15.79 8.83
C GLY A 182 -6.59 16.18 7.58
N PHE A 183 -6.95 15.67 6.40
CA PHE A 183 -6.40 16.16 5.15
C PHE A 183 -6.94 17.54 4.79
N ASP A 184 -6.14 18.29 4.05
CA ASP A 184 -6.60 19.47 3.32
C ASP A 184 -7.53 19.04 2.16
N ASP A 185 -8.32 20.00 1.62
CA ASP A 185 -9.23 19.74 0.50
C ASP A 185 -8.50 19.17 -0.73
N THR A 186 -7.23 19.51 -0.89
CA THR A 186 -6.33 19.00 -1.93
C THR A 186 -4.99 18.57 -1.36
N PHE A 187 -4.39 17.55 -1.95
CA PHE A 187 -3.10 17.00 -1.53
C PHE A 187 -2.33 16.45 -2.74
N MET A 188 -1.04 16.28 -2.58
CA MET A 188 -0.15 15.80 -3.64
C MET A 188 0.13 14.31 -3.48
N VAL A 189 0.19 13.57 -4.62
CA VAL A 189 0.49 12.13 -4.64
C VAL A 189 1.42 11.81 -5.79
N PRO A 190 2.51 11.04 -5.55
CA PRO A 190 3.34 10.50 -6.61
C PRO A 190 2.63 9.38 -7.39
N HIS A 191 2.82 9.36 -8.69
CA HIS A 191 2.40 8.28 -9.58
C HIS A 191 3.54 7.85 -10.50
N SER A 192 3.61 6.54 -10.79
CA SER A 192 4.51 5.95 -11.77
C SER A 192 3.85 4.70 -12.34
N ARG A 193 3.08 4.83 -13.44
CA ARG A 193 2.30 3.73 -13.99
C ARG A 193 1.98 3.91 -15.48
N TYR A 194 1.77 2.80 -16.18
CA TYR A 194 1.32 2.74 -17.58
C TYR A 194 -0.15 2.37 -17.72
N THR A 195 -0.82 2.04 -16.61
CA THR A 195 -2.21 1.61 -16.63
C THR A 195 -3.06 2.42 -15.65
N THR A 196 -4.35 2.45 -15.91
CA THR A 196 -5.35 3.14 -15.07
C THR A 196 -6.62 2.31 -14.94
N VAL A 197 -7.47 2.66 -13.98
CA VAL A 197 -8.85 2.21 -13.88
C VAL A 197 -9.77 3.38 -14.21
N ARG A 198 -10.96 3.10 -14.73
CA ARG A 198 -11.92 4.13 -15.10
C ARG A 198 -12.93 4.36 -13.99
N ARG A 199 -13.34 5.61 -13.86
CA ARG A 199 -14.33 6.03 -12.87
C ARG A 199 -15.69 5.33 -13.07
N GLU A 200 -16.11 5.20 -14.32
CA GLU A 200 -17.37 4.53 -14.69
C GLU A 200 -17.40 3.06 -14.29
N ASP A 201 -16.28 2.33 -14.41
CA ASP A 201 -16.22 0.92 -14.02
C ASP A 201 -16.32 0.76 -12.48
N ILE A 202 -15.73 1.67 -11.72
CA ILE A 202 -15.86 1.69 -10.27
C ILE A 202 -17.31 1.98 -9.85
N LEU A 203 -17.93 3.00 -10.47
CA LEU A 203 -19.30 3.42 -10.14
C LEU A 203 -20.38 2.43 -10.60
N ALA A 204 -20.04 1.47 -11.46
CA ALA A 204 -20.92 0.35 -11.79
C ALA A 204 -21.19 -0.59 -10.59
N HIS A 205 -20.37 -0.51 -9.55
CA HIS A 205 -20.48 -1.30 -8.32
C HIS A 205 -20.95 -0.40 -7.16
N PRO A 206 -22.19 -0.52 -6.68
CA PRO A 206 -22.74 0.34 -5.64
C PRO A 206 -22.04 0.19 -4.28
N GLU A 207 -21.34 -0.93 -4.05
CA GLU A 207 -20.53 -1.16 -2.84
C GLU A 207 -19.22 -0.42 -2.83
N MET A 208 -18.77 0.11 -3.98
CA MET A 208 -17.54 0.88 -4.09
C MET A 208 -17.80 2.36 -3.87
N LYS A 209 -16.90 2.99 -3.11
CA LYS A 209 -16.89 4.45 -2.92
C LYS A 209 -15.57 5.00 -3.43
N ILE A 210 -15.61 5.95 -4.36
CA ILE A 210 -14.45 6.76 -4.75
C ILE A 210 -14.27 7.82 -3.67
N LEU A 211 -13.14 7.78 -2.97
CA LEU A 211 -12.85 8.67 -1.84
C LEU A 211 -12.07 9.91 -2.28
N ALA A 212 -11.14 9.73 -3.22
CA ALA A 212 -10.32 10.82 -3.76
C ALA A 212 -9.93 10.53 -5.22
N GLU A 213 -9.75 11.60 -6.00
CA GLU A 213 -9.38 11.54 -7.41
C GLU A 213 -8.58 12.78 -7.83
N SER A 214 -7.95 12.71 -9.00
CA SER A 214 -7.24 13.80 -9.68
C SER A 214 -7.84 14.01 -11.06
N ASP A 215 -7.89 15.25 -11.52
CA ASP A 215 -8.31 15.55 -12.88
C ASP A 215 -7.29 15.05 -13.92
N GLU A 216 -6.00 14.96 -13.54
CA GLU A 216 -4.91 14.51 -14.39
C GLU A 216 -4.59 13.00 -14.20
N ALA A 217 -4.55 12.53 -12.95
CA ALA A 217 -4.16 11.17 -12.63
C ALA A 217 -5.36 10.20 -12.46
N GLY A 218 -6.60 10.67 -12.53
CA GLY A 218 -7.81 9.86 -12.42
C GLY A 218 -8.12 9.42 -10.99
N VAL A 219 -8.81 8.29 -10.85
CA VAL A 219 -9.24 7.76 -9.55
C VAL A 219 -8.02 7.37 -8.72
N TYR A 220 -7.96 7.86 -7.48
CA TYR A 220 -6.84 7.62 -6.55
C TYR A 220 -7.17 6.61 -5.47
N ALA A 221 -8.24 6.85 -4.72
CA ALA A 221 -8.60 6.04 -3.58
C ALA A 221 -10.02 5.50 -3.70
N ILE A 222 -10.16 4.19 -3.56
CA ILE A 222 -11.43 3.48 -3.56
C ILE A 222 -11.53 2.67 -2.26
N SER A 223 -12.73 2.62 -1.69
CA SER A 223 -13.03 1.79 -0.51
C SER A 223 -14.26 0.94 -0.79
N THR A 224 -14.27 -0.27 -0.25
CA THR A 224 -15.40 -1.19 -0.28
C THR A 224 -15.70 -1.70 1.13
N HIS A 225 -16.96 -2.10 1.37
CA HIS A 225 -17.36 -2.74 2.62
C HIS A 225 -16.88 -1.98 3.88
N GLY A 226 -17.11 -0.66 3.93
CA GLY A 226 -16.74 0.16 5.08
C GLY A 226 -15.23 0.27 5.35
N GLY A 227 -14.37 0.03 4.34
CA GLY A 227 -12.91 0.10 4.48
C GLY A 227 -12.23 -1.25 4.70
N ARG A 228 -12.95 -2.35 4.58
CA ARG A 228 -12.34 -3.69 4.59
C ARG A 228 -11.37 -3.90 3.44
N GLN A 229 -11.65 -3.30 2.27
CA GLN A 229 -10.72 -3.25 1.16
C GLN A 229 -10.50 -1.78 0.77
N ILE A 230 -9.26 -1.35 0.72
CA ILE A 230 -8.84 -0.02 0.31
C ILE A 230 -7.87 -0.18 -0.87
N PHE A 231 -8.16 0.54 -1.96
CA PHE A 231 -7.37 0.50 -3.18
C PHE A 231 -6.84 1.89 -3.49
N ILE A 232 -5.52 2.02 -3.53
CA ILE A 232 -4.78 3.27 -3.76
C ILE A 232 -3.98 3.13 -5.06
N THR A 233 -4.27 3.93 -6.06
CA THR A 233 -3.62 3.81 -7.39
C THR A 233 -2.29 4.55 -7.50
N GLY A 234 -1.95 5.40 -6.52
CA GLY A 234 -0.69 6.14 -6.45
C GLY A 234 0.30 5.53 -5.46
N HIS A 235 1.40 6.22 -5.25
CA HIS A 235 2.54 5.77 -4.45
C HIS A 235 2.87 6.73 -3.31
N SER A 236 1.98 6.81 -2.31
CA SER A 236 2.22 7.65 -1.13
C SER A 236 3.43 7.22 -0.29
N GLU A 237 3.88 5.96 -0.47
CA GLU A 237 5.05 5.39 0.23
C GLU A 237 6.40 5.82 -0.35
N TYR A 238 6.44 6.42 -1.54
CA TYR A 238 7.69 6.77 -2.22
C TYR A 238 8.56 7.74 -1.41
N ASP A 239 9.86 7.46 -1.41
CA ASP A 239 10.89 8.41 -0.95
C ASP A 239 10.99 9.60 -1.90
N ALA A 240 11.57 10.69 -1.41
CA ALA A 240 11.72 11.92 -2.17
C ALA A 240 12.47 11.72 -3.50
N ASP A 241 13.38 10.75 -3.57
CA ASP A 241 14.23 10.46 -4.74
C ASP A 241 13.76 9.24 -5.57
N THR A 242 12.62 8.61 -5.22
CA THR A 242 12.19 7.37 -5.92
C THR A 242 11.86 7.62 -7.39
N LEU A 243 11.08 8.66 -7.69
CA LEU A 243 10.76 9.01 -9.08
C LEU A 243 12.00 9.43 -9.89
N GLU A 244 12.96 10.10 -9.28
CA GLU A 244 14.24 10.44 -9.89
C GLU A 244 15.03 9.18 -10.26
N LYS A 245 15.13 8.22 -9.32
CA LYS A 245 15.81 6.94 -9.58
C LYS A 245 15.15 6.16 -10.72
N GLU A 246 13.82 6.15 -10.79
CA GLU A 246 13.08 5.54 -11.88
C GLU A 246 13.33 6.26 -13.21
N TYR A 247 13.25 7.59 -13.22
CA TYR A 247 13.49 8.43 -14.39
C TYR A 247 14.90 8.24 -14.95
N LEU A 248 15.92 8.31 -14.10
CA LEU A 248 17.32 8.13 -14.49
C LEU A 248 17.60 6.70 -14.99
N ARG A 249 17.00 5.68 -14.35
CA ARG A 249 17.07 4.29 -14.82
C ARG A 249 16.47 4.16 -16.22
N ASP A 250 15.26 4.68 -16.45
CA ASP A 250 14.56 4.58 -17.72
C ASP A 250 15.34 5.34 -18.82
N LYS A 251 15.94 6.49 -18.50
CA LYS A 251 16.84 7.26 -19.38
C LYS A 251 18.10 6.47 -19.74
N ALA A 252 18.72 5.78 -18.76
CA ALA A 252 19.93 4.97 -18.95
C ALA A 252 19.68 3.71 -19.82
N THR A 253 18.46 3.20 -19.88
CA THR A 253 18.08 2.05 -20.71
C THR A 253 17.71 2.42 -22.16
N GLY A 254 17.92 3.69 -22.56
CA GLY A 254 17.59 4.20 -23.88
C GLY A 254 16.11 4.48 -24.12
N LEU A 255 15.30 4.37 -23.11
CA LEU A 255 13.96 4.93 -23.11
C LEU A 255 14.09 6.47 -23.04
N HIS A 256 13.18 7.16 -23.70
CA HIS A 256 13.11 8.63 -23.64
C HIS A 256 11.90 9.02 -22.75
N PRO A 257 12.02 8.86 -21.41
CA PRO A 257 10.93 9.20 -20.52
C PRO A 257 10.74 10.71 -20.48
N ASP A 258 9.48 11.15 -20.39
CA ASP A 258 9.18 12.55 -20.06
C ASP A 258 9.70 12.84 -18.63
N VAL A 259 10.10 14.08 -18.36
CA VAL A 259 10.46 14.53 -17.00
C VAL A 259 9.25 14.30 -16.07
N PRO A 260 9.43 13.73 -14.86
CA PRO A 260 8.33 13.54 -13.94
C PRO A 260 7.62 14.87 -13.62
N CYS A 261 6.32 14.95 -13.92
CA CYS A 261 5.52 16.16 -13.84
C CYS A 261 5.41 16.68 -12.40
N ASN A 262 5.57 18.00 -12.18
CA ASN A 262 5.47 18.66 -10.87
C ASN A 262 6.40 18.05 -9.78
N TYR A 263 7.45 17.38 -10.16
CA TYR A 263 8.36 16.72 -9.25
C TYR A 263 9.62 17.55 -8.99
N TYR A 264 10.21 18.10 -10.06
CA TYR A 264 11.29 19.06 -9.95
C TYR A 264 10.73 20.49 -9.94
N PRO A 265 11.43 21.46 -9.31
CA PRO A 265 11.07 22.87 -9.42
C PRO A 265 11.05 23.30 -10.91
N ASP A 266 9.93 23.84 -11.36
CA ASP A 266 9.73 24.28 -12.76
C ASP A 266 9.96 23.17 -13.82
N ASP A 267 9.78 21.89 -13.40
CA ASP A 267 10.06 20.66 -14.19
C ASP A 267 11.52 20.58 -14.73
N ASP A 268 12.46 21.27 -14.08
CA ASP A 268 13.89 21.27 -14.38
C ASP A 268 14.61 20.12 -13.67
N ASP A 269 14.97 19.05 -14.42
CA ASP A 269 15.63 17.83 -13.91
C ASP A 269 17.09 18.03 -13.47
N THR A 270 17.62 19.25 -13.60
CA THR A 270 18.93 19.62 -13.05
C THR A 270 18.86 20.09 -11.59
N ARG A 271 17.66 20.31 -11.08
CA ARG A 271 17.39 20.79 -9.71
C ARG A 271 16.97 19.62 -8.81
N ALA A 272 17.20 19.78 -7.50
CA ALA A 272 16.75 18.76 -6.53
C ALA A 272 15.21 18.65 -6.47
N PRO A 273 14.65 17.44 -6.39
CA PRO A 273 13.20 17.25 -6.34
C PRO A 273 12.59 17.77 -5.04
N ILE A 274 11.30 18.10 -5.09
CA ILE A 274 10.53 18.56 -3.94
C ILE A 274 9.57 17.47 -3.48
N CYS A 275 9.73 16.99 -2.25
CA CYS A 275 8.79 16.06 -1.62
C CYS A 275 7.59 16.83 -1.04
N SER A 276 6.48 16.85 -1.76
CA SER A 276 5.24 17.55 -1.37
C SER A 276 4.12 16.64 -0.86
N TRP A 277 4.38 15.33 -0.68
CA TRP A 277 3.37 14.32 -0.29
C TRP A 277 3.60 13.66 1.07
N ARG A 278 4.72 13.93 1.75
CA ARG A 278 5.11 13.23 2.98
C ARG A 278 4.09 13.35 4.11
N SER A 279 3.53 14.53 4.33
CA SER A 279 2.56 14.76 5.40
C SER A 279 1.26 14.02 5.15
N SER A 280 0.71 14.10 3.94
CA SER A 280 -0.50 13.39 3.53
C SER A 280 -0.30 11.87 3.53
N ALA A 281 0.86 11.38 3.10
CA ALA A 281 1.20 9.96 3.18
C ALA A 281 1.17 9.44 4.62
N ASN A 282 1.84 10.12 5.56
CA ASN A 282 1.83 9.74 6.97
C ASN A 282 0.41 9.73 7.54
N LEU A 283 -0.40 10.74 7.21
CA LEU A 283 -1.77 10.83 7.70
C LEU A 283 -2.66 9.72 7.11
N LEU A 284 -2.49 9.37 5.84
CA LEU A 284 -3.21 8.28 5.17
C LEU A 284 -2.99 6.94 5.91
N TYR A 285 -1.74 6.57 6.13
CA TYR A 285 -1.41 5.32 6.81
C TYR A 285 -1.79 5.33 8.29
N CYS A 286 -1.63 6.46 8.96
CA CYS A 286 -2.06 6.64 10.35
C CYS A 286 -3.59 6.47 10.49
N ASN A 287 -4.37 7.06 9.59
CA ASN A 287 -5.83 6.91 9.56
C ASN A 287 -6.24 5.48 9.26
N TRP A 288 -5.60 4.82 8.28
CA TRP A 288 -5.86 3.41 7.99
C TRP A 288 -5.61 2.53 9.21
N LEU A 289 -4.43 2.64 9.84
CA LEU A 289 -4.08 1.86 11.02
C LEU A 289 -5.03 2.11 12.19
N ASN A 290 -5.43 3.37 12.41
CA ASN A 290 -6.29 3.71 13.54
C ASN A 290 -7.74 3.28 13.32
N TYR A 291 -8.34 3.64 12.18
CA TYR A 291 -9.79 3.52 11.98
C TYR A 291 -10.20 2.19 11.33
N PHE A 292 -9.39 1.66 10.42
CA PHE A 292 -9.75 0.47 9.63
C PHE A 292 -9.03 -0.80 10.08
N VAL A 293 -7.98 -0.65 10.90
CA VAL A 293 -7.27 -1.78 11.47
C VAL A 293 -7.53 -1.86 12.98
N TYR A 294 -7.05 -0.90 13.76
CA TYR A 294 -7.11 -0.96 15.23
C TYR A 294 -8.54 -0.95 15.77
N GLN A 295 -9.39 -0.02 15.32
CA GLN A 295 -10.76 0.10 15.81
C GLN A 295 -11.70 -0.95 15.22
N ALA A 296 -11.38 -1.48 14.04
CA ALA A 296 -12.21 -2.47 13.35
C ALA A 296 -11.86 -3.92 13.70
N THR A 297 -10.64 -4.17 14.20
CA THR A 297 -10.22 -5.54 14.55
C THR A 297 -10.96 -6.01 15.80
N PRO A 298 -11.57 -7.22 15.79
CA PRO A 298 -12.17 -7.80 16.96
C PRO A 298 -11.11 -8.07 18.04
N TYR A 299 -11.51 -8.04 19.31
CA TYR A 299 -10.60 -8.30 20.45
C TYR A 299 -9.91 -9.67 20.31
N ASP A 300 -10.66 -10.68 19.88
CA ASP A 300 -10.13 -12.02 19.55
C ASP A 300 -9.95 -12.15 18.05
N LEU A 301 -8.70 -12.29 17.59
CA LEU A 301 -8.34 -12.48 16.20
C LEU A 301 -8.93 -13.76 15.56
N ASN A 302 -9.30 -14.76 16.36
CA ASN A 302 -9.99 -15.93 15.84
C ASN A 302 -11.40 -15.59 15.32
N SER A 303 -11.92 -14.42 15.67
CA SER A 303 -13.20 -13.89 15.17
C SER A 303 -13.07 -13.14 13.85
N VAL A 304 -11.87 -12.96 13.30
CA VAL A 304 -11.67 -12.32 11.98
C VAL A 304 -12.36 -13.18 10.91
N GLY A 305 -13.16 -12.54 10.07
CA GLY A 305 -13.97 -13.22 9.06
C GLY A 305 -15.37 -13.68 9.54
N ILE A 306 -15.60 -13.77 10.86
CA ILE A 306 -16.92 -14.05 11.44
C ILE A 306 -17.72 -12.75 11.64
N VAL A 307 -17.03 -11.60 11.76
CA VAL A 307 -17.67 -10.29 11.86
C VAL A 307 -18.44 -10.05 10.56
N VAL A 308 -19.75 -10.16 10.68
CA VAL A 308 -20.70 -9.99 9.58
C VAL A 308 -20.54 -8.59 9.01
N MET A 309 -20.59 -8.46 7.68
CA MET A 309 -20.47 -7.20 6.94
C MET A 309 -21.35 -6.05 7.46
N ASP A 310 -22.38 -6.37 8.24
CA ASP A 310 -23.32 -5.40 8.82
C ASP A 310 -22.70 -4.56 9.95
N ASP A 311 -21.80 -5.10 10.75
CA ASP A 311 -21.15 -4.36 11.85
C ASP A 311 -20.19 -3.28 11.35
N PHE A 312 -19.54 -3.51 10.20
CA PHE A 312 -18.72 -2.49 9.53
C PHE A 312 -19.56 -1.34 8.95
N LYS A 313 -20.77 -1.63 8.49
CA LYS A 313 -21.70 -0.61 7.99
C LYS A 313 -22.24 0.27 9.12
N GLU A 314 -22.64 -0.30 10.26
CA GLU A 314 -23.22 0.47 11.37
C GLU A 314 -22.20 1.41 12.03
N GLN A 315 -20.94 1.03 12.16
CA GLN A 315 -19.91 1.89 12.77
C GLN A 315 -19.48 3.05 11.86
N HIS A 316 -19.65 2.94 10.53
CA HIS A 316 -19.11 3.90 9.58
C HIS A 316 -20.17 4.63 8.75
N ASP A 317 -21.41 4.11 8.66
CA ASP A 317 -22.55 4.80 8.04
C ASP A 317 -23.23 5.81 8.98
N ASN A 318 -23.11 5.66 10.30
CA ASN A 318 -23.61 6.63 11.29
C ASN A 318 -22.71 7.88 11.45
N THR A 319 -21.63 7.99 10.70
CA THR A 319 -20.76 9.17 10.62
C THR A 319 -20.91 9.94 9.29
N LEU A 320 -21.98 9.66 8.53
CA LEU A 320 -22.35 10.36 7.30
C LEU A 320 -23.33 11.49 7.57
#